data_cacf30c873b7efed79cd80f70f5cd079
#
_entry.id   cacf30c873b7efed79cd80f70f5cd079
#
_cell.length_a   1.000
_cell.length_b   1.000
_cell.length_c   1.000
_cell.angle_alpha   90.00
_cell.angle_beta   90.00
_cell.angle_gamma   90.00
#
_symmetry.space_group_name_H-M   'P 1'
#
loop_
_entity.id
_entity.type
_entity.pdbx_description
1 polymer ?
#
loop_
_entity_poly.entity_id
_entity_poly.type
_entity_poly.pdbx_seq_one_letter_code
_entity_poly.pdbx_strand_id
1 'polypeptide(L)'
;MEQTLFVRDPGKLSFTLPANAQLIVGDALNPKGLYEAIKGHDIVYANLAGEVDVQAKNIVSAMDKAGVKRLIFVNSLGIYKEVPGKFGVWNQNEIGKYLAPYRAAADTIEASDLDYTILRAAWLTDHDEVDFEITQRDEPFKGTIVSRKSVGALITDIIDSPETWSRANLGVNKPNTDGDVPVLD
;
A
#
# COMPACT_ATOMS: atom_id res chain seq x y z
N MET A 1 5.45 15.18 -13.74
CA MET A 1 4.35 14.23 -13.50
C MET A 1 3.13 15.00 -13.05
N GLU A 2 1.97 14.78 -13.65
CA GLU A 2 0.68 15.30 -13.17
C GLU A 2 0.09 14.33 -12.16
N GLN A 3 -0.58 14.84 -11.13
CA GLN A 3 -1.12 14.04 -10.04
C GLN A 3 -2.60 14.33 -9.79
N THR A 4 -3.36 13.31 -9.45
CA THR A 4 -4.73 13.43 -8.93
C THR A 4 -4.78 12.80 -7.54
N LEU A 5 -5.10 13.61 -6.53
CA LEU A 5 -5.37 13.14 -5.18
C LEU A 5 -6.87 12.86 -5.06
N PHE A 6 -7.20 11.60 -4.80
CA PHE A 6 -8.57 11.16 -4.53
C PHE A 6 -8.75 10.90 -3.04
N VAL A 7 -9.50 11.74 -2.36
CA VAL A 7 -9.63 11.73 -0.90
C VAL A 7 -11.08 11.90 -0.45
N ARG A 8 -11.44 11.29 0.68
CA ARG A 8 -12.78 11.46 1.27
C ARG A 8 -12.95 12.81 1.97
N ASP A 9 -11.89 13.27 2.63
CA ASP A 9 -11.92 14.48 3.45
C ASP A 9 -10.68 15.34 3.14
N PRO A 10 -10.83 16.39 2.33
CA PRO A 10 -9.73 17.30 2.01
C PRO A 10 -9.21 18.09 3.21
N GLY A 11 -10.00 18.24 4.26
CA GLY A 11 -9.59 18.92 5.49
C GLY A 11 -8.50 18.19 6.28
N LYS A 12 -8.25 16.93 5.95
CA LYS A 12 -7.16 16.13 6.56
C LYS A 12 -5.81 16.27 5.85
N LEU A 13 -5.76 16.99 4.73
CA LEU A 13 -4.49 17.27 4.05
C LEU A 13 -3.71 18.32 4.85
N SER A 14 -2.52 17.94 5.32
CA SER A 14 -1.63 18.79 6.11
C SER A 14 -0.62 19.58 5.29
N PHE A 15 -0.78 19.60 3.96
CA PHE A 15 0.13 20.27 3.03
C PHE A 15 -0.64 21.01 1.94
N THR A 16 0.02 21.98 1.31
CA THR A 16 -0.51 22.67 0.14
C THR A 16 -0.30 21.81 -1.11
N LEU A 17 -1.34 21.65 -1.91
CA LEU A 17 -1.25 20.93 -3.17
C LEU A 17 -0.23 21.60 -4.11
N PRO A 18 0.69 20.84 -4.70
CA PRO A 18 1.57 21.36 -5.74
C PRO A 18 0.76 21.78 -6.98
N ALA A 19 1.33 22.71 -7.77
CA ALA A 19 0.65 23.30 -8.94
C ALA A 19 0.28 22.25 -10.02
N ASN A 20 0.97 21.11 -10.03
CA ASN A 20 0.73 19.99 -10.95
C ASN A 20 -0.18 18.91 -10.36
N ALA A 21 -0.85 19.19 -9.26
CA ALA A 21 -1.78 18.27 -8.62
C ALA A 21 -3.21 18.85 -8.61
N GLN A 22 -4.17 17.96 -8.84
CA GLN A 22 -5.59 18.26 -8.68
C GLN A 22 -6.18 17.40 -7.56
N LEU A 23 -7.25 17.90 -6.97
CA LEU A 23 -7.97 17.22 -5.90
C LEU A 23 -9.35 16.79 -6.38
N ILE A 24 -9.68 15.52 -6.16
CA ILE A 24 -11.03 14.99 -6.34
C ILE A 24 -11.51 14.47 -4.99
N VAL A 25 -12.65 14.96 -4.53
CA VAL A 25 -13.28 14.46 -3.31
C VAL A 25 -14.20 13.29 -3.65
N GLY A 26 -13.94 12.14 -3.04
CA GLY A 26 -14.73 10.93 -3.28
C GLY A 26 -14.34 9.79 -2.35
N ASP A 27 -15.09 8.70 -2.43
CA ASP A 27 -14.87 7.49 -1.62
C ASP A 27 -14.55 6.32 -2.53
N ALA A 28 -13.50 5.55 -2.19
CA ALA A 28 -13.12 4.33 -2.92
C ALA A 28 -14.17 3.20 -2.82
N LEU A 29 -15.16 3.34 -1.96
CA LEU A 29 -16.36 2.51 -1.94
C LEU A 29 -17.36 2.87 -3.05
N ASN A 30 -17.16 4.00 -3.76
CA ASN A 30 -17.99 4.43 -4.89
C ASN A 30 -17.30 4.15 -6.23
N PRO A 31 -17.69 3.10 -6.98
CA PRO A 31 -17.03 2.72 -8.23
C PRO A 31 -17.06 3.80 -9.31
N LYS A 32 -18.13 4.61 -9.38
CA LYS A 32 -18.26 5.66 -10.39
C LYS A 32 -17.24 6.79 -10.16
N GLY A 33 -17.06 7.21 -8.90
CA GLY A 33 -16.08 8.23 -8.53
C GLY A 33 -14.65 7.78 -8.83
N LEU A 34 -14.35 6.51 -8.55
CA LEU A 34 -13.04 5.91 -8.86
C LEU A 34 -12.74 5.91 -10.36
N TYR A 35 -13.67 5.49 -11.20
CA TYR A 35 -13.46 5.49 -12.65
C TYR A 35 -13.11 6.88 -13.17
N GLU A 36 -13.85 7.90 -12.75
CA GLU A 36 -13.59 9.29 -13.17
C GLU A 36 -12.23 9.81 -12.68
N ALA A 37 -11.80 9.36 -11.50
CA ALA A 37 -10.49 9.73 -10.96
C ALA A 37 -9.32 8.99 -11.62
N ILE A 38 -9.53 7.75 -12.10
CA ILE A 38 -8.47 6.88 -12.63
C ILE A 38 -8.25 7.08 -14.13
N LYS A 39 -9.32 7.35 -14.89
CA LYS A 39 -9.22 7.44 -16.35
C LYS A 39 -8.18 8.49 -16.80
N GLY A 40 -7.35 8.10 -17.77
CA GLY A 40 -6.32 8.98 -18.34
C GLY A 40 -5.03 9.05 -17.52
N HIS A 41 -4.90 8.25 -16.45
CA HIS A 41 -3.66 8.11 -15.69
C HIS A 41 -2.88 6.88 -16.12
N ASP A 42 -1.57 6.90 -15.89
CA ASP A 42 -0.67 5.78 -16.20
C ASP A 42 -0.54 4.82 -15.00
N ILE A 43 -0.59 5.34 -13.80
CA ILE A 43 -0.35 4.62 -12.55
C ILE A 43 -1.43 4.99 -11.51
N VAL A 44 -1.90 3.99 -10.77
CA VAL A 44 -2.72 4.18 -9.57
C VAL A 44 -1.89 3.80 -8.35
N TYR A 45 -1.83 4.69 -7.37
CA TYR A 45 -1.30 4.43 -6.04
C TYR A 45 -2.42 4.43 -5.03
N ALA A 46 -2.56 3.34 -4.27
CA ALA A 46 -3.61 3.17 -3.28
C ALA A 46 -3.02 2.92 -1.88
N ASN A 47 -3.39 3.79 -0.94
CA ASN A 47 -3.08 3.67 0.49
C ASN A 47 -4.38 3.88 1.27
N LEU A 48 -5.02 2.79 1.67
CA LEU A 48 -6.41 2.77 2.10
C LEU A 48 -6.57 2.12 3.48
N ALA A 49 -7.70 2.38 4.11
CA ALA A 49 -8.09 1.77 5.37
C ALA A 49 -9.61 1.53 5.43
N GLY A 50 -10.06 0.67 6.33
CA GLY A 50 -11.45 0.30 6.51
C GLY A 50 -11.81 -0.95 5.68
N GLU A 51 -12.79 -0.85 4.79
CA GLU A 51 -13.25 -1.94 3.93
C GLU A 51 -12.34 -2.13 2.71
N VAL A 52 -11.04 -2.39 2.98
CA VAL A 52 -9.99 -2.45 1.95
C VAL A 52 -10.24 -3.52 0.89
N ASP A 53 -10.91 -4.60 1.22
CA ASP A 53 -11.31 -5.66 0.29
C ASP A 53 -12.33 -5.17 -0.74
N VAL A 54 -13.32 -4.38 -0.31
CA VAL A 54 -14.31 -3.77 -1.21
C VAL A 54 -13.65 -2.68 -2.05
N GLN A 55 -12.83 -1.83 -1.42
CA GLN A 55 -12.09 -0.78 -2.09
C GLN A 55 -11.15 -1.35 -3.18
N ALA A 56 -10.43 -2.43 -2.89
CA ALA A 56 -9.56 -3.09 -3.87
C ALA A 56 -10.34 -3.64 -5.07
N LYS A 57 -11.48 -4.30 -4.85
CA LYS A 57 -12.37 -4.77 -5.94
C LYS A 57 -12.83 -3.62 -6.82
N ASN A 58 -13.23 -2.50 -6.22
CA ASN A 58 -13.67 -1.32 -6.94
C ASN A 58 -12.54 -0.70 -7.75
N ILE A 59 -11.31 -0.63 -7.19
CA ILE A 59 -10.12 -0.11 -7.87
C ILE A 59 -9.79 -0.99 -9.08
N VAL A 60 -9.68 -2.31 -8.89
CA VAL A 60 -9.38 -3.25 -9.98
C VAL A 60 -10.40 -3.10 -11.11
N SER A 61 -11.69 -3.08 -10.78
CA SER A 61 -12.77 -2.92 -11.77
C SER A 61 -12.70 -1.56 -12.49
N ALA A 62 -12.41 -0.48 -11.77
CA ALA A 62 -12.31 0.86 -12.35
C ALA A 62 -11.07 1.00 -13.25
N MET A 63 -9.94 0.40 -12.86
CA MET A 63 -8.72 0.35 -13.65
C MET A 63 -8.91 -0.45 -14.94
N ASP A 64 -9.54 -1.62 -14.87
CA ASP A 64 -9.87 -2.42 -16.06
C ASP A 64 -10.75 -1.64 -17.04
N LYS A 65 -11.79 -1.00 -16.55
CA LYS A 65 -12.70 -0.17 -17.36
C LYS A 65 -11.99 1.03 -17.97
N ALA A 66 -11.03 1.63 -17.26
CA ALA A 66 -10.26 2.78 -17.73
C ALA A 66 -9.06 2.39 -18.62
N GLY A 67 -8.71 1.10 -18.71
CA GLY A 67 -7.54 0.62 -19.42
C GLY A 67 -6.20 0.95 -18.75
N VAL A 68 -6.22 1.27 -17.44
CA VAL A 68 -5.02 1.56 -16.65
C VAL A 68 -4.56 0.28 -15.96
N LYS A 69 -3.30 -0.10 -16.12
CA LYS A 69 -2.80 -1.41 -15.67
C LYS A 69 -1.86 -1.34 -14.47
N ARG A 70 -1.12 -0.26 -14.28
CA ARG A 70 -0.10 -0.18 -13.22
C ARG A 70 -0.71 0.23 -11.87
N LEU A 71 -0.65 -0.68 -10.89
CA LEU A 71 -1.16 -0.48 -9.53
C LEU A 71 -0.04 -0.62 -8.50
N ILE A 72 0.09 0.34 -7.60
CA ILE A 72 0.90 0.24 -6.37
C ILE A 72 -0.08 0.25 -5.19
N PHE A 73 -0.08 -0.79 -4.38
CA PHE A 73 -1.06 -0.95 -3.29
C PHE A 73 -0.35 -1.19 -1.96
N VAL A 74 -0.54 -0.28 -1.00
CA VAL A 74 -0.02 -0.46 0.36
C VAL A 74 -0.93 -1.41 1.14
N ASN A 75 -0.32 -2.40 1.74
CA ASN A 75 -0.95 -3.46 2.49
C ASN A 75 -0.24 -3.62 3.85
N SER A 76 -0.61 -4.62 4.62
CA SER A 76 -0.08 -4.90 5.95
C SER A 76 0.79 -6.17 5.98
N LEU A 77 1.82 -6.17 6.82
CA LEU A 77 2.48 -7.41 7.21
C LEU A 77 1.48 -8.36 7.90
N GLY A 78 1.78 -9.65 7.87
CA GLY A 78 1.03 -10.69 8.60
C GLY A 78 -0.18 -11.26 7.87
N ILE A 79 -0.53 -10.74 6.68
CA ILE A 79 -1.68 -11.23 5.91
C ILE A 79 -1.51 -12.69 5.41
N TYR A 80 -0.30 -13.19 5.33
CA TYR A 80 0.03 -14.57 4.94
C TYR A 80 0.56 -15.41 6.12
N LYS A 81 0.51 -14.88 7.35
CA LYS A 81 1.15 -15.46 8.54
C LYS A 81 2.67 -15.61 8.40
N GLU A 82 3.26 -14.75 7.61
CA GLU A 82 4.69 -14.74 7.25
C GLU A 82 5.59 -14.10 8.32
N VAL A 83 5.01 -13.50 9.35
CA VAL A 83 5.75 -12.88 10.45
C VAL A 83 6.12 -13.94 11.48
N PRO A 84 7.41 -14.25 11.66
CA PRO A 84 7.84 -15.35 12.52
C PRO A 84 7.91 -14.97 14.00
N GLY A 85 8.06 -15.98 14.85
CA GLY A 85 8.44 -15.86 16.25
C GLY A 85 7.44 -15.12 17.13
N LYS A 86 7.95 -14.50 18.19
CA LYS A 86 7.12 -13.77 19.16
C LYS A 86 6.51 -12.51 18.56
N PHE A 87 7.21 -11.85 17.65
CA PHE A 87 6.65 -10.71 16.93
C PHE A 87 5.41 -11.10 16.12
N GLY A 88 5.42 -12.26 15.47
CA GLY A 88 4.25 -12.76 14.75
C GLY A 88 3.05 -12.98 15.67
N VAL A 89 3.28 -13.54 16.85
CA VAL A 89 2.24 -13.72 17.88
C VAL A 89 1.72 -12.37 18.37
N TRP A 90 2.61 -11.44 18.68
CA TRP A 90 2.24 -10.09 19.11
C TRP A 90 1.44 -9.38 18.03
N ASN A 91 1.94 -9.36 16.81
CA ASN A 91 1.26 -8.73 15.67
C ASN A 91 -0.15 -9.30 15.45
N GLN A 92 -0.31 -10.62 15.55
CA GLN A 92 -1.61 -11.27 15.43
C GLN A 92 -2.57 -10.85 16.56
N ASN A 93 -2.07 -10.67 17.77
CA ASN A 93 -2.88 -10.21 18.91
C ASN A 93 -3.33 -8.77 18.72
N GLU A 94 -2.45 -7.88 18.22
CA GLU A 94 -2.74 -6.46 18.05
C GLU A 94 -3.66 -6.18 16.87
N ILE A 95 -3.34 -6.71 15.69
CA ILE A 95 -4.03 -6.34 14.46
C ILE A 95 -4.70 -7.51 13.73
N GLY A 96 -4.61 -8.73 14.25
CA GLY A 96 -5.11 -9.93 13.56
C GLY A 96 -6.57 -9.83 13.09
N LYS A 97 -7.43 -9.19 13.89
CA LYS A 97 -8.84 -8.96 13.54
C LYS A 97 -9.05 -8.06 12.32
N TYR A 98 -8.05 -7.26 11.95
CA TYR A 98 -8.10 -6.36 10.80
C TYR A 98 -7.44 -6.94 9.54
N LEU A 99 -6.70 -8.05 9.64
CA LEU A 99 -5.90 -8.59 8.53
C LEU A 99 -6.74 -9.26 7.44
N ALA A 100 -7.94 -9.78 7.76
CA ALA A 100 -8.76 -10.50 6.79
C ALA A 100 -9.16 -9.64 5.56
N PRO A 101 -9.63 -8.39 5.69
CA PRO A 101 -9.89 -7.52 4.55
C PRO A 101 -8.62 -7.19 3.75
N TYR A 102 -7.49 -6.97 4.40
CA TYR A 102 -6.20 -6.73 3.73
C TYR A 102 -5.72 -7.94 2.95
N ARG A 103 -5.92 -9.15 3.48
CA ARG A 103 -5.65 -10.39 2.76
C ARG A 103 -6.56 -10.54 1.54
N ALA A 104 -7.85 -10.32 1.69
CA ALA A 104 -8.80 -10.40 0.59
C ALA A 104 -8.53 -9.36 -0.51
N ALA A 105 -8.05 -8.16 -0.14
CA ALA A 105 -7.59 -7.15 -1.09
C ALA A 105 -6.39 -7.66 -1.91
N ALA A 106 -5.38 -8.24 -1.24
CA ALA A 106 -4.22 -8.81 -1.91
C ALA A 106 -4.62 -9.96 -2.86
N ASP A 107 -5.48 -10.89 -2.41
CA ASP A 107 -5.97 -12.00 -3.24
C ASP A 107 -6.72 -11.49 -4.48
N THR A 108 -7.53 -10.44 -4.36
CA THR A 108 -8.23 -9.79 -5.47
C THR A 108 -7.26 -9.19 -6.49
N ILE A 109 -6.23 -8.48 -6.01
CA ILE A 109 -5.24 -7.83 -6.88
C ILE A 109 -4.36 -8.89 -7.57
N GLU A 110 -3.90 -9.90 -6.85
CA GLU A 110 -3.07 -10.98 -7.39
C GLU A 110 -3.82 -11.82 -8.43
N ALA A 111 -5.14 -11.97 -8.30
CA ALA A 111 -5.98 -12.66 -9.28
C ALA A 111 -6.30 -11.83 -10.54
N SER A 112 -6.02 -10.53 -10.53
CA SER A 112 -6.28 -9.63 -11.67
C SER A 112 -5.21 -9.74 -12.75
N ASP A 113 -5.47 -9.10 -13.89
CA ASP A 113 -4.49 -8.94 -14.97
C ASP A 113 -3.68 -7.63 -14.85
N LEU A 114 -3.79 -6.94 -13.72
CA LEU A 114 -3.06 -5.71 -13.46
C LEU A 114 -1.56 -5.98 -13.32
N ASP A 115 -0.76 -5.01 -13.70
CA ASP A 115 0.64 -4.91 -13.35
C ASP A 115 0.75 -4.28 -11.97
N TYR A 116 0.72 -5.11 -10.93
CA TYR A 116 0.67 -4.64 -9.56
C TYR A 116 2.01 -4.74 -8.83
N THR A 117 2.18 -3.86 -7.86
CA THR A 117 3.11 -4.05 -6.73
C THR A 117 2.34 -3.88 -5.43
N ILE A 118 2.29 -4.91 -4.61
CA ILE A 118 1.72 -4.85 -3.25
C ILE A 118 2.87 -4.67 -2.27
N LEU A 119 2.76 -3.68 -1.38
CA LEU A 119 3.75 -3.38 -0.34
C LEU A 119 3.17 -3.72 1.03
N ARG A 120 3.63 -4.80 1.65
CA ARG A 120 3.27 -5.20 3.01
C ARG A 120 4.21 -4.49 3.99
N ALA A 121 3.82 -3.32 4.44
CA ALA A 121 4.65 -2.51 5.33
C ALA A 121 4.69 -3.11 6.75
N ALA A 122 5.85 -3.03 7.40
CA ALA A 122 6.01 -3.21 8.83
C ALA A 122 5.31 -2.07 9.61
N TRP A 123 5.40 -2.05 10.93
CA TRP A 123 4.82 -0.99 11.74
C TRP A 123 5.45 0.36 11.39
N LEU A 124 4.60 1.32 11.07
CA LEU A 124 5.03 2.60 10.50
C LEU A 124 5.48 3.58 11.58
N THR A 125 6.66 4.18 11.38
CA THR A 125 7.18 5.28 12.21
C THR A 125 7.22 6.58 11.43
N ASP A 126 7.42 7.69 12.15
CA ASP A 126 7.60 9.03 11.58
C ASP A 126 9.09 9.47 11.57
N HIS A 127 10.02 8.53 11.70
CA HIS A 127 11.46 8.82 11.62
C HIS A 127 11.80 9.45 10.26
N ASP A 128 12.62 10.49 10.30
CA ASP A 128 13.10 11.20 9.11
C ASP A 128 14.29 10.46 8.48
N GLU A 129 14.01 9.29 7.91
CA GLU A 129 15.04 8.42 7.31
C GLU A 129 14.50 7.69 6.08
N VAL A 130 15.41 7.35 5.18
CA VAL A 130 15.19 6.39 4.09
C VAL A 130 16.12 5.22 4.31
N ASP A 131 15.60 4.17 4.94
CA ASP A 131 16.33 2.94 5.26
C ASP A 131 15.33 1.78 5.26
N PHE A 132 15.43 0.88 4.29
CA PHE A 132 14.54 -0.27 4.17
C PHE A 132 15.20 -1.44 3.46
N GLU A 133 14.72 -2.63 3.79
CA GLU A 133 14.98 -3.85 3.04
C GLU A 133 13.67 -4.49 2.60
N ILE A 134 13.77 -5.38 1.61
CA ILE A 134 12.63 -6.04 0.98
C ILE A 134 12.72 -7.54 1.21
N THR A 135 11.56 -8.16 1.52
CA THR A 135 11.36 -9.61 1.46
C THR A 135 10.34 -9.95 0.38
N GLN A 136 10.51 -11.11 -0.23
CA GLN A 136 9.55 -11.62 -1.21
C GLN A 136 8.27 -12.13 -0.53
N ARG A 137 7.25 -12.42 -1.34
CA ARG A 137 5.93 -12.87 -0.87
C ARG A 137 6.01 -14.09 0.07
N ASP A 138 6.82 -15.07 -0.31
CA ASP A 138 6.90 -16.36 0.36
C ASP A 138 8.10 -16.48 1.31
N GLU A 139 8.81 -15.37 1.54
CA GLU A 139 9.90 -15.31 2.53
C GLU A 139 9.36 -14.93 3.90
N PRO A 140 9.98 -15.42 4.99
CA PRO A 140 9.71 -14.93 6.32
C PRO A 140 9.92 -13.41 6.39
N PHE A 141 8.96 -12.70 6.97
CA PHE A 141 9.06 -11.25 7.16
C PHE A 141 10.19 -10.95 8.14
N LYS A 142 10.97 -9.92 7.87
CA LYS A 142 12.05 -9.43 8.73
C LYS A 142 11.64 -8.15 9.42
N GLY A 143 12.41 -7.74 10.43
CA GLY A 143 12.25 -6.46 11.12
C GLY A 143 10.84 -6.18 11.63
N THR A 144 10.69 -5.14 12.40
CA THR A 144 9.42 -4.83 13.08
C THR A 144 8.83 -3.49 12.66
N ILE A 145 9.66 -2.56 12.18
CA ILE A 145 9.26 -1.19 11.84
C ILE A 145 9.75 -0.78 10.44
N VAL A 146 9.15 0.29 9.91
CA VAL A 146 9.66 1.03 8.75
C VAL A 146 9.14 2.46 8.80
N SER A 147 9.95 3.45 8.40
CA SER A 147 9.47 4.83 8.33
C SER A 147 8.51 5.04 7.15
N ARG A 148 7.51 5.93 7.33
CA ARG A 148 6.64 6.35 6.22
C ARG A 148 7.44 6.96 5.08
N LYS A 149 8.54 7.64 5.39
CA LYS A 149 9.46 8.22 4.40
C LYS A 149 10.17 7.15 3.58
N SER A 150 10.59 6.04 4.20
CA SER A 150 11.18 4.88 3.50
C SER A 150 10.18 4.24 2.52
N VAL A 151 8.93 4.03 2.97
CA VAL A 151 7.87 3.49 2.10
C VAL A 151 7.58 4.46 0.95
N GLY A 152 7.54 5.78 1.22
CA GLY A 152 7.36 6.81 0.20
C GLY A 152 8.48 6.83 -0.83
N ALA A 153 9.73 6.67 -0.39
CA ALA A 153 10.89 6.57 -1.28
C ALA A 153 10.78 5.35 -2.22
N LEU A 154 10.46 4.18 -1.69
CA LEU A 154 10.24 2.97 -2.50
C LEU A 154 9.11 3.17 -3.52
N ILE A 155 8.01 3.80 -3.13
CA ILE A 155 6.90 4.11 -4.04
C ILE A 155 7.37 5.04 -5.16
N THR A 156 8.17 6.06 -4.84
CA THR A 156 8.73 6.99 -5.83
C THR A 156 9.63 6.26 -6.81
N ASP A 157 10.52 5.39 -6.33
CA ASP A 157 11.39 4.58 -7.18
C ASP A 157 10.58 3.69 -8.15
N ILE A 158 9.46 3.11 -7.68
CA ILE A 158 8.57 2.29 -8.52
C ILE A 158 7.83 3.17 -9.54
N ILE A 159 7.44 4.39 -9.20
CA ILE A 159 6.80 5.32 -10.14
C ILE A 159 7.77 5.76 -11.22
N ASP A 160 9.03 6.03 -10.87
CA ASP A 160 10.07 6.45 -11.80
C ASP A 160 10.55 5.31 -12.72
N SER A 161 10.40 4.05 -12.27
CA SER A 161 10.72 2.83 -13.03
C SER A 161 9.57 1.81 -12.92
N PRO A 162 8.45 2.05 -13.63
CA PRO A 162 7.20 1.31 -13.43
C PRO A 162 7.29 -0.20 -13.68
N GLU A 163 8.25 -0.65 -14.48
CA GLU A 163 8.52 -2.07 -14.74
C GLU A 163 9.18 -2.78 -13.55
N THR A 164 9.77 -2.02 -12.62
CA THR A 164 10.37 -2.57 -11.40
C THR A 164 9.28 -3.15 -10.51
N TRP A 165 9.52 -4.37 -10.02
CA TRP A 165 8.58 -5.07 -9.13
C TRP A 165 7.19 -5.31 -9.76
N SER A 166 7.15 -5.50 -11.08
CA SER A 166 5.94 -5.91 -11.79
C SER A 166 5.42 -7.24 -11.25
N ARG A 167 4.12 -7.29 -10.95
CA ARG A 167 3.41 -8.45 -10.36
C ARG A 167 4.08 -8.99 -9.09
N ALA A 168 4.61 -8.09 -8.27
CA ALA A 168 5.30 -8.41 -7.03
C ALA A 168 4.48 -8.10 -5.78
N ASN A 169 4.71 -8.88 -4.72
CA ASN A 169 4.12 -8.68 -3.40
C ASN A 169 5.25 -8.72 -2.36
N LEU A 170 5.62 -7.55 -1.88
CA LEU A 170 6.85 -7.31 -1.14
C LEU A 170 6.58 -6.99 0.33
N GLY A 171 7.32 -7.61 1.24
CA GLY A 171 7.47 -7.14 2.60
C GLY A 171 8.47 -5.99 2.66
N VAL A 172 8.17 -4.95 3.43
CA VAL A 172 9.02 -3.77 3.56
C VAL A 172 9.24 -3.45 5.03
N ASN A 173 10.49 -3.52 5.48
CA ASN A 173 10.90 -3.22 6.85
C ASN A 173 12.24 -2.49 6.88
N LYS A 174 12.55 -1.85 8.01
CA LYS A 174 13.89 -1.32 8.29
C LYS A 174 14.81 -2.49 8.70
N PRO A 175 16.02 -2.59 8.13
CA PRO A 175 16.96 -3.63 8.51
C PRO A 175 17.40 -3.48 9.98
N ASN A 176 17.80 -4.62 10.58
CA ASN A 176 18.28 -4.69 11.96
C ASN A 176 17.27 -4.19 13.02
N THR A 177 15.97 -4.33 12.73
CA THR A 177 14.90 -4.01 13.69
C THR A 177 14.15 -5.25 14.16
N ASP A 178 14.79 -6.41 14.06
CA ASP A 178 14.24 -7.66 14.58
C ASP A 178 14.01 -7.54 16.10
N GLY A 179 12.89 -8.08 16.56
CA GLY A 179 12.52 -7.99 17.97
C GLY A 179 11.21 -8.71 18.27
N ASP A 180 10.83 -8.74 19.54
CA ASP A 180 9.58 -9.36 19.99
C ASP A 180 8.37 -8.43 19.80
N VAL A 181 8.61 -7.13 19.75
CA VAL A 181 7.62 -6.05 19.54
C VAL A 181 8.27 -4.88 18.78
N PRO A 182 7.50 -4.04 18.08
CA PRO A 182 8.06 -2.85 17.43
C PRO A 182 8.42 -1.77 18.47
N VAL A 183 9.49 -1.02 18.19
CA VAL A 183 9.85 0.20 18.93
C VAL A 183 9.46 1.38 18.04
N LEU A 184 8.45 2.14 18.47
CA LEU A 184 7.78 3.18 17.65
C LEU A 184 8.15 4.61 18.06
N ASP A 185 9.19 4.79 18.87
CA ASP A 185 9.62 6.09 19.46
C ASP A 185 10.13 7.08 18.40
#